data_61a7549d309ff515724bb8ce37ae3bc2
#
_entry.id   61a7549d309ff515724bb8ce37ae3bc2
#
_cell.length_a   1.000
_cell.length_b   1.000
_cell.length_c   1.000
_cell.angle_alpha   90.00
_cell.angle_beta   90.00
_cell.angle_gamma   90.00
#
_symmetry.space_group_name_H-M   'P 1'
#
loop_
_entity.id
_entity.type
_entity.pdbx_description
1 polymer ?
#
loop_
_entity_poly.entity_id
_entity_poly.type
_entity_poly.pdbx_seq_one_letter_code
_entity_poly.pdbx_strand_id
1 'polypeptide(L)'
;MESVTLDELDRRLIHALQLDGRMSFSRIAAVIGAPERTVVRRYNRLRSRFVLRVVGLVDSRRIGMLDWVVRVHCAPETADALAAKLAQRGDTSWIAPLVGGTELTCMIRTPPPSDEGQRSFFEQLARTHGVRDVEAACVLRPVAGVGGWAGRMGALSEAEQVRLRVPALPEAPDAACPAVTWNEADTRLVRALSEDARADLGRLAAATGWSESTVRRRISQLRETGVLAFEVEVDPALFGFRIESLMWLEVAPAALGPVTEALSRHSSVAFAALTTGPSAVFAIVECRSADALCEYLSTELAGLPGITRVETALTQRRTKRAGPLLMPAMGARPGPGPSGPVAQ
;
A
#
# COMPACT_ATOMS: atom_id res chain seq x y z
N MET A 1 20.95 14.14 6.73
CA MET A 1 19.81 13.62 7.52
C MET A 1 20.33 12.50 8.40
N GLU A 2 20.16 12.60 9.73
CA GLU A 2 20.51 11.50 10.63
C GLU A 2 19.72 10.25 10.23
N SER A 3 20.40 9.13 10.07
CA SER A 3 19.81 7.82 9.83
C SER A 3 18.94 7.47 11.04
N VAL A 4 17.63 7.39 10.85
CA VAL A 4 16.72 6.95 11.91
C VAL A 4 16.89 5.45 12.08
N THR A 5 17.41 5.04 13.24
CA THR A 5 17.51 3.63 13.60
C THR A 5 16.31 3.27 14.48
N LEU A 6 15.63 2.18 14.15
CA LEU A 6 14.55 1.62 14.96
C LEU A 6 15.14 0.67 16.01
N ASP A 7 14.88 0.96 17.29
CA ASP A 7 15.16 0.01 18.35
C ASP A 7 14.05 -1.06 18.47
N GLU A 8 14.24 -2.02 19.37
CA GLU A 8 13.29 -3.12 19.57
C GLU A 8 11.89 -2.62 19.95
N LEU A 9 11.79 -1.62 20.83
CA LEU A 9 10.51 -1.06 21.27
C LEU A 9 9.79 -0.35 20.12
N ASP A 10 10.52 0.35 19.23
CA ASP A 10 9.95 0.96 18.02
C ASP A 10 9.40 -0.12 17.09
N ARG A 11 10.14 -1.21 16.86
CA ARG A 11 9.71 -2.33 16.01
C ARG A 11 8.45 -3.01 16.56
N ARG A 12 8.39 -3.24 17.88
CA ARG A 12 7.23 -3.81 18.55
C ARG A 12 6.00 -2.89 18.48
N LEU A 13 6.20 -1.59 18.65
CA LEU A 13 5.13 -0.58 18.48
C LEU A 13 4.59 -0.58 17.04
N ILE A 14 5.47 -0.55 16.04
CA ILE A 14 5.07 -0.57 14.63
C ILE A 14 4.31 -1.85 14.31
N HIS A 15 4.79 -3.01 14.79
CA HIS A 15 4.10 -4.29 14.60
C HIS A 15 2.70 -4.30 15.23
N ALA A 16 2.56 -3.77 16.45
CA ALA A 16 1.25 -3.66 17.09
C ALA A 16 0.27 -2.78 16.29
N LEU A 17 0.77 -1.66 15.73
CA LEU A 17 -0.02 -0.77 14.89
C LEU A 17 -0.37 -1.41 13.54
N GLN A 18 0.44 -2.32 13.00
CA GLN A 18 0.08 -3.07 11.79
C GLN A 18 -1.08 -4.04 12.02
N LEU A 19 -1.23 -4.58 13.24
CA LEU A 19 -2.39 -5.40 13.58
C LEU A 19 -3.69 -4.58 13.70
N ASP A 20 -3.60 -3.36 14.23
CA ASP A 20 -4.67 -2.35 14.20
C ASP A 20 -4.09 -0.94 14.32
N GLY A 21 -4.13 -0.18 13.25
CA GLY A 21 -3.59 1.18 13.18
C GLY A 21 -4.24 2.18 14.15
N ARG A 22 -5.45 1.92 14.63
CA ARG A 22 -6.15 2.74 15.65
C ARG A 22 -6.16 2.11 17.04
N MET A 23 -5.42 1.04 17.29
CA MET A 23 -5.30 0.44 18.61
C MET A 23 -4.90 1.49 19.66
N SER A 24 -5.50 1.44 20.85
CA SER A 24 -5.16 2.36 21.93
C SER A 24 -3.72 2.14 22.41
N PHE A 25 -3.02 3.22 22.73
CA PHE A 25 -1.65 3.11 23.23
C PHE A 25 -1.57 2.37 24.56
N SER A 26 -2.62 2.46 25.40
CA SER A 26 -2.72 1.70 26.65
C SER A 26 -2.72 0.19 26.41
N ARG A 27 -3.49 -0.28 25.39
CA ARG A 27 -3.53 -1.70 25.02
C ARG A 27 -2.17 -2.16 24.45
N ILE A 28 -1.56 -1.37 23.59
CA ILE A 28 -0.22 -1.65 23.07
C ILE A 28 0.76 -1.74 24.24
N ALA A 29 0.79 -0.74 25.12
CA ALA A 29 1.69 -0.67 26.27
C ALA A 29 1.59 -1.89 27.18
N ALA A 30 0.36 -2.35 27.47
CA ALA A 30 0.09 -3.53 28.29
C ALA A 30 0.64 -4.82 27.67
N VAL A 31 0.67 -4.93 26.33
CA VAL A 31 1.19 -6.13 25.65
C VAL A 31 2.69 -6.09 25.48
N ILE A 32 3.26 -4.95 25.09
CA ILE A 32 4.71 -4.83 24.86
C ILE A 32 5.52 -4.62 26.16
N GLY A 33 4.85 -4.52 27.32
CA GLY A 33 5.52 -4.38 28.61
C GLY A 33 6.21 -3.01 28.82
N ALA A 34 5.62 -1.92 28.28
CA ALA A 34 6.19 -0.58 28.36
C ALA A 34 5.18 0.41 28.95
N PRO A 35 5.61 1.48 29.66
CA PRO A 35 4.69 2.53 30.10
C PRO A 35 3.99 3.21 28.92
N GLU A 36 2.68 3.46 29.02
CA GLU A 36 1.89 4.10 27.96
C GLU A 36 2.50 5.43 27.49
N ARG A 37 2.96 6.26 28.43
CA ARG A 37 3.64 7.52 28.13
C ARG A 37 4.88 7.32 27.23
N THR A 38 5.60 6.23 27.40
CA THR A 38 6.75 5.89 26.56
C THR A 38 6.28 5.52 25.15
N VAL A 39 5.23 4.71 25.03
CA VAL A 39 4.63 4.32 23.72
C VAL A 39 4.16 5.56 22.95
N VAL A 40 3.40 6.46 23.60
CA VAL A 40 2.93 7.72 23.01
C VAL A 40 4.11 8.58 22.54
N ARG A 41 5.15 8.76 23.37
CA ARG A 41 6.34 9.54 23.02
C ARG A 41 7.07 8.93 21.81
N ARG A 42 7.19 7.60 21.75
CA ARG A 42 7.81 6.89 20.63
C ARG A 42 7.02 7.08 19.34
N TYR A 43 5.71 6.87 19.39
CA TYR A 43 4.82 7.10 18.26
C TYR A 43 4.97 8.53 17.72
N ASN A 44 4.88 9.53 18.58
CA ASN A 44 4.99 10.93 18.19
C ASN A 44 6.37 11.26 17.58
N ARG A 45 7.45 10.69 18.12
CA ARG A 45 8.81 10.83 17.57
C ARG A 45 8.90 10.25 16.15
N LEU A 46 8.38 9.03 15.94
CA LEU A 46 8.41 8.37 14.63
C LEU A 46 7.55 9.14 13.62
N ARG A 47 6.38 9.59 14.05
CA ARG A 47 5.47 10.38 13.22
C ARG A 47 6.05 11.74 12.84
N SER A 48 6.60 12.50 13.80
CA SER A 48 7.17 13.83 13.53
C SER A 48 8.41 13.80 12.63
N ARG A 49 9.10 12.65 12.58
CA ARG A 49 10.23 12.40 11.68
C ARG A 49 9.80 11.76 10.36
N PHE A 50 8.52 11.64 10.09
CA PHE A 50 7.94 11.00 8.91
C PHE A 50 8.42 9.55 8.68
N VAL A 51 8.83 8.86 9.73
CA VAL A 51 9.23 7.45 9.70
C VAL A 51 8.01 6.54 9.67
N LEU A 52 6.95 6.97 10.34
CA LEU A 52 5.71 6.23 10.52
C LEU A 52 4.51 7.11 10.23
N ARG A 53 3.59 6.60 9.44
CA ARG A 53 2.25 7.17 9.24
C ARG A 53 1.21 6.06 9.29
N VAL A 54 0.07 6.33 9.91
CA VAL A 54 -1.10 5.43 9.86
C VAL A 54 -2.14 6.09 8.98
N VAL A 55 -2.59 5.39 7.95
CA VAL A 55 -3.55 5.87 6.95
C VAL A 55 -4.78 4.99 6.87
N GLY A 56 -5.93 5.59 6.57
CA GLY A 56 -7.17 4.87 6.28
C GLY A 56 -7.24 4.50 4.80
N LEU A 57 -7.55 3.24 4.54
CA LEU A 57 -7.76 2.70 3.19
C LEU A 57 -9.20 2.27 3.03
N VAL A 58 -9.75 2.51 1.87
CA VAL A 58 -11.10 2.06 1.49
C VAL A 58 -11.00 0.93 0.48
N ASP A 59 -11.73 -0.14 0.74
CA ASP A 59 -11.96 -1.17 -0.29
C ASP A 59 -12.91 -0.60 -1.36
N SER A 60 -12.34 -0.25 -2.49
CA SER A 60 -13.04 0.39 -3.61
C SER A 60 -14.23 -0.41 -4.10
N ARG A 61 -14.14 -1.73 -4.11
CA ARG A 61 -15.19 -2.64 -4.57
C ARG A 61 -16.46 -2.52 -3.74
N ARG A 62 -16.29 -2.26 -2.41
CA ARG A 62 -17.41 -2.14 -1.47
C ARG A 62 -18.16 -0.81 -1.58
N ILE A 63 -17.58 0.15 -2.27
CA ILE A 63 -18.19 1.46 -2.56
C ILE A 63 -18.50 1.64 -4.05
N GLY A 64 -18.47 0.55 -4.83
CA GLY A 64 -18.79 0.58 -6.26
C GLY A 64 -17.74 1.25 -7.13
N MET A 65 -16.49 1.33 -6.67
CA MET A 65 -15.35 1.86 -7.42
C MET A 65 -14.45 0.74 -7.91
N LEU A 66 -13.65 1.00 -8.94
CA LEU A 66 -12.67 0.08 -9.49
C LEU A 66 -11.25 0.60 -9.21
N ASP A 67 -10.38 -0.27 -8.73
CA ASP A 67 -8.95 0.00 -8.64
C ASP A 67 -8.24 -0.65 -9.85
N TRP A 68 -7.26 0.06 -10.38
CA TRP A 68 -6.47 -0.35 -11.54
C TRP A 68 -4.99 -0.32 -11.19
N VAL A 69 -4.26 -1.37 -11.54
CA VAL A 69 -2.81 -1.33 -11.66
C VAL A 69 -2.49 -0.80 -13.05
N VAL A 70 -1.81 0.32 -13.11
CA VAL A 70 -1.45 0.97 -14.36
C VAL A 70 0.06 0.97 -14.51
N ARG A 71 0.54 0.50 -15.66
CA ARG A 71 1.91 0.54 -16.10
C ARG A 71 2.02 1.52 -17.25
N VAL A 72 2.94 2.46 -17.15
CA VAL A 72 3.14 3.50 -18.16
C VAL A 72 4.55 3.38 -18.70
N HIS A 73 4.65 3.12 -19.99
CA HIS A 73 5.91 3.19 -20.72
C HIS A 73 6.13 4.61 -21.24
N CYS A 74 7.27 5.20 -20.94
CA CYS A 74 7.54 6.59 -21.27
C CYS A 74 9.01 6.84 -21.60
N ALA A 75 9.31 8.03 -22.09
CA ALA A 75 10.69 8.48 -22.26
C ALA A 75 11.35 8.68 -20.88
N PRO A 76 12.65 8.41 -20.72
CA PRO A 76 13.35 8.47 -19.43
C PRO A 76 13.18 9.79 -18.70
N GLU A 77 13.21 10.91 -19.41
CA GLU A 77 13.01 12.25 -18.86
C GLU A 77 11.60 12.55 -18.39
N THR A 78 10.63 11.71 -18.81
CA THR A 78 9.19 11.89 -18.50
C THR A 78 8.78 11.23 -17.20
N ALA A 79 9.40 10.11 -16.82
CA ALA A 79 8.95 9.24 -15.74
C ALA A 79 8.82 9.97 -14.40
N ASP A 80 9.84 10.69 -13.96
CA ASP A 80 9.85 11.42 -12.68
C ASP A 80 8.84 12.58 -12.67
N ALA A 81 8.73 13.34 -13.76
CA ALA A 81 7.78 14.45 -13.87
C ALA A 81 6.32 13.94 -13.88
N LEU A 82 6.08 12.83 -14.57
CA LEU A 82 4.77 12.18 -14.60
C LEU A 82 4.40 11.60 -13.23
N ALA A 83 5.34 10.92 -12.57
CA ALA A 83 5.15 10.40 -11.21
C ALA A 83 4.79 11.52 -10.22
N ALA A 84 5.46 12.67 -10.30
CA ALA A 84 5.17 13.84 -9.47
C ALA A 84 3.76 14.42 -9.73
N LYS A 85 3.33 14.50 -10.99
CA LYS A 85 1.97 14.95 -11.37
C LYS A 85 0.90 13.98 -10.87
N LEU A 86 1.10 12.68 -11.08
CA LEU A 86 0.17 11.65 -10.61
C LEU A 86 0.07 11.66 -9.09
N ALA A 87 1.18 11.90 -8.37
CA ALA A 87 1.20 11.92 -6.91
C ALA A 87 0.31 13.02 -6.28
N GLN A 88 0.07 14.10 -7.00
CA GLN A 88 -0.81 15.20 -6.55
C GLN A 88 -2.29 14.86 -6.63
N ARG A 89 -2.67 13.82 -7.39
CA ARG A 89 -4.07 13.42 -7.56
C ARG A 89 -4.57 12.65 -6.33
N GLY A 90 -5.83 12.84 -5.96
CA GLY A 90 -6.47 12.12 -4.86
C GLY A 90 -6.91 10.70 -5.20
N ASP A 91 -7.03 10.38 -6.50
CA ASP A 91 -7.48 9.10 -7.03
C ASP A 91 -6.33 8.13 -7.38
N THR A 92 -5.09 8.52 -7.13
CA THR A 92 -3.89 7.71 -7.38
C THR A 92 -3.19 7.31 -6.10
N SER A 93 -2.53 6.16 -6.10
CA SER A 93 -1.69 5.65 -5.01
C SER A 93 -0.58 4.74 -5.55
N TRP A 94 0.33 4.33 -4.69
CA TRP A 94 1.39 3.35 -5.01
C TRP A 94 2.21 3.69 -6.25
N ILE A 95 2.58 4.97 -6.41
CA ILE A 95 3.31 5.46 -7.58
C ILE A 95 4.79 5.17 -7.40
N ALA A 96 5.36 4.43 -8.34
CA ALA A 96 6.77 4.06 -8.36
C ALA A 96 7.34 4.10 -9.78
N PRO A 97 8.34 4.95 -10.06
CA PRO A 97 9.19 4.77 -11.21
C PRO A 97 9.98 3.46 -11.09
N LEU A 98 10.15 2.75 -12.20
CA LEU A 98 10.90 1.49 -12.25
C LEU A 98 12.36 1.73 -12.59
N VAL A 99 13.20 0.78 -12.19
CA VAL A 99 14.63 0.81 -12.53
C VAL A 99 14.79 0.73 -14.05
N GLY A 100 15.55 1.69 -14.61
CA GLY A 100 15.65 1.87 -16.04
C GLY A 100 15.06 3.20 -16.52
N GLY A 101 14.19 3.83 -15.71
CA GLY A 101 13.68 5.18 -15.93
C GLY A 101 12.70 5.32 -17.11
N THR A 102 12.37 4.23 -17.80
CA THR A 102 11.47 4.23 -18.97
C THR A 102 10.05 3.78 -18.63
N GLU A 103 9.81 3.46 -17.37
CA GLU A 103 8.52 2.97 -16.92
C GLU A 103 8.18 3.53 -15.54
N LEU A 104 6.89 3.66 -15.28
CA LEU A 104 6.35 3.84 -13.94
C LEU A 104 5.09 3.01 -13.75
N THR A 105 4.81 2.64 -12.51
CA THR A 105 3.53 2.03 -12.13
C THR A 105 2.79 2.91 -11.14
N CYS A 106 1.47 2.82 -11.15
CA CYS A 106 0.62 3.41 -10.14
C CYS A 106 -0.68 2.61 -9.99
N MET A 107 -1.34 2.78 -8.86
CA MET A 107 -2.74 2.38 -8.73
C MET A 107 -3.64 3.60 -8.90
N ILE A 108 -4.74 3.41 -9.60
CA ILE A 108 -5.74 4.45 -9.90
C ILE A 108 -7.11 3.93 -9.52
N ARG A 109 -7.91 4.78 -8.86
CA ARG A 109 -9.28 4.50 -8.53
C ARG A 109 -10.21 5.26 -9.45
N THR A 110 -11.16 4.54 -10.08
CA THR A 110 -12.16 5.14 -10.98
C THR A 110 -13.56 4.68 -10.62
N PRO A 111 -14.61 5.43 -10.96
CA PRO A 111 -15.96 4.87 -11.03
C PRO A 111 -16.00 3.77 -12.10
N PRO A 112 -17.01 2.89 -12.10
CA PRO A 112 -17.29 1.98 -13.20
C PRO A 112 -17.44 2.75 -14.52
N PRO A 113 -17.15 2.13 -15.67
CA PRO A 113 -17.39 2.74 -16.95
C PRO A 113 -18.85 3.20 -17.07
N SER A 114 -19.08 4.43 -17.51
CA SER A 114 -20.41 4.99 -17.79
C SER A 114 -20.47 5.46 -19.23
N ASP A 115 -21.67 5.41 -19.84
CA ASP A 115 -21.92 5.86 -21.22
C ASP A 115 -21.78 7.37 -21.42
N GLU A 116 -21.64 8.13 -20.35
CA GLU A 116 -21.45 9.58 -20.40
C GLU A 116 -19.99 9.90 -20.77
N GLY A 117 -19.75 10.12 -22.02
CA GLY A 117 -18.62 10.64 -22.80
C GLY A 117 -17.43 11.36 -22.14
N GLN A 118 -17.12 11.08 -20.89
CA GLN A 118 -15.86 11.49 -20.28
C GLN A 118 -14.75 10.66 -20.87
N ARG A 119 -13.83 11.31 -21.57
CA ARG A 119 -12.57 10.68 -21.94
C ARG A 119 -11.95 10.09 -20.69
N SER A 120 -11.76 8.78 -20.73
CA SER A 120 -11.24 8.08 -19.56
C SER A 120 -9.90 8.68 -19.15
N PHE A 121 -9.59 8.60 -17.87
CA PHE A 121 -8.27 9.00 -17.37
C PHE A 121 -7.15 8.36 -18.20
N PHE A 122 -7.33 7.12 -18.62
CA PHE A 122 -6.35 6.37 -19.42
C PHE A 122 -6.09 7.00 -20.78
N GLU A 123 -7.13 7.53 -21.46
CA GLU A 123 -6.94 8.27 -22.72
C GLU A 123 -6.16 9.57 -22.52
N GLN A 124 -6.40 10.26 -21.42
CA GLN A 124 -5.66 11.48 -21.08
C GLN A 124 -4.20 11.14 -20.79
N LEU A 125 -3.95 10.06 -20.06
CA LEU A 125 -2.62 9.58 -19.74
C LEU A 125 -1.85 9.18 -21.00
N ALA A 126 -2.47 8.42 -21.90
CA ALA A 126 -1.88 7.98 -23.16
C ALA A 126 -1.52 9.15 -24.10
N ARG A 127 -2.22 10.29 -23.97
CA ARG A 127 -1.92 11.52 -24.76
C ARG A 127 -0.88 12.43 -24.09
N THR A 128 -0.39 12.06 -22.92
CA THR A 128 0.64 12.87 -22.22
C THR A 128 1.94 12.81 -22.99
N HIS A 129 2.56 13.97 -23.21
CA HIS A 129 3.84 14.04 -23.93
C HIS A 129 4.91 13.13 -23.28
N GLY A 130 5.61 12.37 -24.09
CA GLY A 130 6.61 11.41 -23.64
C GLY A 130 6.07 10.06 -23.15
N VAL A 131 4.74 9.88 -23.01
CA VAL A 131 4.11 8.57 -22.82
C VAL A 131 4.06 7.85 -24.16
N ARG A 132 4.48 6.58 -24.18
CA ARG A 132 4.55 5.72 -25.36
C ARG A 132 3.41 4.71 -25.35
N ASP A 133 3.13 4.15 -24.18
CA ASP A 133 2.08 3.15 -24.01
C ASP A 133 1.55 3.16 -22.57
N VAL A 134 0.30 2.72 -22.39
CA VAL A 134 -0.38 2.62 -21.09
C VAL A 134 -1.10 1.28 -21.00
N GLU A 135 -0.65 0.43 -20.12
CA GLU A 135 -1.32 -0.81 -19.77
C GLU A 135 -2.10 -0.60 -18.47
N ALA A 136 -3.37 -1.00 -18.45
CA ALA A 136 -4.24 -0.90 -17.29
C ALA A 136 -4.93 -2.24 -17.02
N ALA A 137 -4.67 -2.79 -15.83
CA ALA A 137 -5.27 -4.03 -15.35
C ALA A 137 -6.19 -3.74 -14.17
N CYS A 138 -7.48 -4.08 -14.30
CA CYS A 138 -8.43 -3.91 -13.19
C CYS A 138 -8.14 -4.92 -12.08
N VAL A 139 -8.07 -4.45 -10.85
CA VAL A 139 -7.95 -5.29 -9.65
C VAL A 139 -9.30 -5.93 -9.37
N LEU A 140 -9.41 -7.22 -9.61
CA LEU A 140 -10.64 -7.99 -9.38
C LEU A 140 -10.79 -8.34 -7.89
N ARG A 141 -9.69 -8.83 -7.28
CA ARG A 141 -9.67 -9.21 -5.87
C ARG A 141 -8.24 -9.18 -5.33
N PRO A 142 -7.95 -8.40 -4.28
CA PRO A 142 -6.73 -8.55 -3.52
C PRO A 142 -6.71 -9.93 -2.82
N VAL A 143 -5.54 -10.56 -2.76
CA VAL A 143 -5.34 -11.89 -2.14
C VAL A 143 -4.32 -11.83 -1.02
N ALA A 144 -3.46 -10.82 -1.00
CA ALA A 144 -2.48 -10.57 0.07
C ALA A 144 -2.26 -9.07 0.27
N GLY A 145 -1.82 -8.69 1.46
CA GLY A 145 -1.33 -7.34 1.77
C GLY A 145 -2.42 -6.30 2.05
N VAL A 146 -3.69 -6.68 2.09
CA VAL A 146 -4.77 -5.76 2.49
C VAL A 146 -4.68 -5.51 3.99
N GLY A 147 -4.46 -4.25 4.39
CA GLY A 147 -4.29 -3.88 5.79
C GLY A 147 -2.86 -4.03 6.32
N GLY A 148 -1.90 -4.24 5.43
CA GLY A 148 -0.47 -4.26 5.73
C GLY A 148 0.22 -5.59 5.47
N TRP A 149 1.54 -5.53 5.38
CA TRP A 149 2.39 -6.68 5.09
C TRP A 149 2.93 -7.31 6.40
N ALA A 150 2.37 -8.44 6.80
CA ALA A 150 2.74 -9.15 8.03
C ALA A 150 4.20 -9.67 8.00
N GLY A 151 4.72 -10.05 6.82
CA GLY A 151 6.10 -10.55 6.65
C GLY A 151 7.20 -9.54 6.99
N ARG A 152 6.88 -8.24 7.07
CA ARG A 152 7.81 -7.17 7.47
C ARG A 152 8.25 -7.29 8.93
N MET A 153 7.43 -7.88 9.79
CA MET A 153 7.53 -7.78 11.23
C MET A 153 7.55 -9.13 11.94
N GLY A 154 8.70 -9.46 12.54
CA GLY A 154 8.81 -10.53 13.52
C GLY A 154 9.05 -10.02 14.96
N ALA A 155 8.58 -8.79 15.29
CA ALA A 155 8.93 -8.13 16.55
C ALA A 155 7.99 -8.49 17.72
N LEU A 156 6.81 -9.04 17.46
CA LEU A 156 5.90 -9.57 18.48
C LEU A 156 5.82 -11.09 18.37
N SER A 157 5.80 -11.77 19.50
CA SER A 157 5.51 -13.18 19.58
C SER A 157 4.07 -13.48 19.15
N GLU A 158 3.78 -14.71 18.77
CA GLU A 158 2.43 -15.14 18.40
C GLU A 158 1.41 -14.90 19.53
N ALA A 159 1.79 -15.18 20.79
CA ALA A 159 0.95 -14.94 21.96
C ALA A 159 0.61 -13.44 22.13
N GLU A 160 1.57 -12.54 21.87
CA GLU A 160 1.35 -11.08 21.90
C GLU A 160 0.45 -10.63 20.76
N GLN A 161 0.65 -11.16 19.55
CA GLN A 161 -0.21 -10.89 18.41
C GLN A 161 -1.65 -11.33 18.68
N VAL A 162 -1.87 -12.53 19.24
CA VAL A 162 -3.20 -13.01 19.61
C VAL A 162 -3.89 -12.06 20.61
N ARG A 163 -3.15 -11.54 21.61
CA ARG A 163 -3.69 -10.57 22.58
C ARG A 163 -4.06 -9.23 21.95
N LEU A 164 -3.39 -8.86 20.84
CA LEU A 164 -3.64 -7.62 20.10
C LEU A 164 -4.62 -7.79 18.95
N ARG A 165 -4.87 -9.02 18.49
CA ARG A 165 -5.80 -9.23 17.36
C ARG A 165 -7.15 -8.59 17.65
N VAL A 166 -7.59 -7.77 16.71
CA VAL A 166 -8.99 -7.39 16.54
C VAL A 166 -9.62 -8.49 15.66
N PRO A 167 -10.90 -8.83 15.84
CA PRO A 167 -11.56 -9.79 14.96
C PRO A 167 -11.23 -9.49 13.50
N ALA A 168 -10.85 -10.52 12.75
CA ALA A 168 -10.49 -10.38 11.35
C ALA A 168 -11.59 -9.63 10.60
N LEU A 169 -11.20 -8.71 9.72
CA LEU A 169 -12.14 -8.15 8.75
C LEU A 169 -12.81 -9.32 8.02
N PRO A 170 -14.12 -9.25 7.76
CA PRO A 170 -14.77 -10.29 6.96
C PRO A 170 -13.99 -10.46 5.66
N GLU A 171 -13.58 -11.67 5.37
CA GLU A 171 -13.03 -12.00 4.04
C GLU A 171 -13.97 -11.48 2.97
N ALA A 172 -13.43 -11.24 1.76
CA ALA A 172 -14.11 -10.56 0.66
C ALA A 172 -15.60 -10.87 0.61
N PRO A 173 -16.48 -9.91 0.30
CA PRO A 173 -17.90 -10.12 0.35
C PRO A 173 -18.26 -11.30 -0.55
N ASP A 174 -18.83 -12.34 0.03
CA ASP A 174 -19.87 -13.05 -0.71
C ASP A 174 -20.84 -11.99 -1.22
N ALA A 175 -21.42 -12.22 -2.40
CA ALA A 175 -22.29 -11.28 -3.12
C ALA A 175 -23.47 -10.68 -2.31
N ALA A 176 -23.52 -10.95 -1.01
CA ALA A 176 -24.57 -10.56 -0.05
C ALA A 176 -24.15 -9.49 0.98
N CYS A 177 -22.93 -8.88 0.87
CA CYS A 177 -22.63 -7.78 1.79
C CYS A 177 -23.48 -6.56 1.40
N PRO A 178 -24.36 -6.05 2.30
CA PRO A 178 -25.23 -4.94 1.97
C PRO A 178 -24.38 -3.76 1.51
N ALA A 179 -24.74 -3.19 0.35
CA ALA A 179 -24.08 -2.01 -0.16
C ALA A 179 -24.13 -0.92 0.92
N VAL A 180 -22.98 -0.49 1.38
CA VAL A 180 -22.89 0.60 2.35
C VAL A 180 -23.35 1.87 1.64
N THR A 181 -24.42 2.49 2.12
CA THR A 181 -24.84 3.79 1.60
C THR A 181 -23.70 4.79 1.81
N TRP A 182 -23.14 5.26 0.71
CA TRP A 182 -22.01 6.19 0.67
C TRP A 182 -22.49 7.60 0.39
N ASN A 183 -22.04 8.58 1.15
CA ASN A 183 -22.39 9.96 0.98
C ASN A 183 -21.16 10.88 0.98
N GLU A 184 -21.37 12.17 0.75
CA GLU A 184 -20.27 13.14 0.66
C GLU A 184 -19.50 13.30 1.98
N ALA A 185 -20.16 13.17 3.14
CA ALA A 185 -19.50 13.25 4.43
C ALA A 185 -18.60 12.00 4.67
N ASP A 186 -18.99 10.82 4.14
CA ASP A 186 -18.11 9.64 4.12
C ASP A 186 -16.84 9.91 3.30
N THR A 187 -16.98 10.57 2.15
CA THR A 187 -15.83 10.95 1.31
C THR A 187 -14.89 11.89 2.07
N ARG A 188 -15.44 12.88 2.79
CA ARG A 188 -14.64 13.78 3.65
C ARG A 188 -14.00 13.04 4.82
N LEU A 189 -14.72 12.12 5.46
CA LEU A 189 -14.18 11.30 6.54
C LEU A 189 -12.97 10.48 6.08
N VAL A 190 -13.15 9.75 4.98
CA VAL A 190 -12.09 8.89 4.44
C VAL A 190 -10.88 9.71 3.96
N ARG A 191 -11.10 10.87 3.36
CA ARG A 191 -10.02 11.79 3.00
C ARG A 191 -9.24 12.21 4.24
N ALA A 192 -9.90 12.61 5.32
CA ALA A 192 -9.21 12.99 6.56
C ALA A 192 -8.45 11.79 7.17
N LEU A 193 -9.04 10.59 7.14
CA LEU A 193 -8.39 9.37 7.61
C LEU A 193 -7.22 8.92 6.72
N SER A 194 -7.26 9.17 5.41
CA SER A 194 -6.13 8.88 4.53
C SER A 194 -4.93 9.79 4.77
N GLU A 195 -5.16 10.98 5.33
CA GLU A 195 -4.09 11.88 5.77
C GLU A 195 -3.52 11.47 7.13
N ASP A 196 -4.40 11.17 8.10
CA ASP A 196 -4.05 10.73 9.45
C ASP A 196 -5.16 9.84 10.02
N ALA A 197 -4.96 8.54 9.93
CA ALA A 197 -5.92 7.58 10.47
C ALA A 197 -6.05 7.64 12.01
N ARG A 198 -5.12 8.29 12.69
CA ARG A 198 -5.15 8.49 14.15
C ARG A 198 -5.59 9.89 14.57
N ALA A 199 -6.11 10.69 13.64
CA ALA A 199 -6.74 11.98 13.94
C ALA A 199 -7.79 11.81 15.05
N ASP A 200 -7.88 12.79 15.94
CA ASP A 200 -8.90 12.81 17.00
C ASP A 200 -10.31 13.00 16.43
N LEU A 201 -11.30 12.65 17.22
CA LEU A 201 -12.69 12.71 16.78
C LEU A 201 -13.16 14.13 16.50
N GLY A 202 -12.66 15.13 17.23
CA GLY A 202 -12.99 16.54 17.01
C GLY A 202 -12.53 17.03 15.64
N ARG A 203 -11.30 16.69 15.21
CA ARG A 203 -10.80 16.99 13.87
C ARG A 203 -11.63 16.32 12.78
N LEU A 204 -11.98 15.04 12.97
CA LEU A 204 -12.81 14.30 12.03
C LEU A 204 -14.25 14.84 11.98
N ALA A 205 -14.82 15.24 13.11
CA ALA A 205 -16.13 15.89 13.21
C ALA A 205 -16.15 17.22 12.44
N ALA A 206 -15.12 18.06 12.62
CA ALA A 206 -14.95 19.30 11.89
C ALA A 206 -14.84 19.07 10.36
N ALA A 207 -14.10 18.04 9.92
CA ALA A 207 -13.95 17.72 8.51
C ALA A 207 -15.25 17.21 7.85
N THR A 208 -16.09 16.48 8.61
CA THR A 208 -17.30 15.85 8.08
C THR A 208 -18.57 16.68 8.26
N GLY A 209 -18.59 17.58 9.24
CA GLY A 209 -19.79 18.25 9.72
C GLY A 209 -20.67 17.38 10.64
N TRP A 210 -20.18 16.21 11.07
CA TRP A 210 -20.88 15.32 12.00
C TRP A 210 -20.49 15.57 13.45
N SER A 211 -21.30 15.05 14.38
CA SER A 211 -20.90 14.96 15.78
C SER A 211 -19.81 13.88 15.96
N GLU A 212 -18.99 14.02 17.01
CA GLU A 212 -17.95 13.01 17.32
C GLU A 212 -18.54 11.61 17.54
N SER A 213 -19.72 11.51 18.13
CA SER A 213 -20.43 10.24 18.34
C SER A 213 -20.83 9.61 16.99
N THR A 214 -21.28 10.41 16.04
CA THR A 214 -21.61 9.97 14.67
C THR A 214 -20.38 9.50 13.94
N VAL A 215 -19.28 10.27 14.01
CA VAL A 215 -17.97 9.88 13.42
C VAL A 215 -17.50 8.54 13.98
N ARG A 216 -17.52 8.38 15.32
CA ARG A 216 -17.09 7.14 15.97
C ARG A 216 -17.92 5.94 15.49
N ARG A 217 -19.24 6.07 15.50
CA ARG A 217 -20.17 5.02 15.02
C ARG A 217 -19.90 4.69 13.55
N ARG A 218 -19.70 5.71 12.71
CA ARG A 218 -19.47 5.49 11.27
C ARG A 218 -18.15 4.78 11.00
N ILE A 219 -17.07 5.17 11.68
CA ILE A 219 -15.77 4.47 11.58
C ILE A 219 -15.93 2.99 11.98
N SER A 220 -16.62 2.70 13.10
CA SER A 220 -16.87 1.31 13.52
C SER A 220 -17.65 0.54 12.46
N GLN A 221 -18.74 1.10 11.95
CA GLN A 221 -19.55 0.50 10.88
C GLN A 221 -18.73 0.21 9.62
N LEU A 222 -17.93 1.18 9.15
CA LEU A 222 -17.10 0.99 7.95
C LEU A 222 -16.01 -0.07 8.15
N ARG A 223 -15.50 -0.22 9.38
CA ARG A 223 -14.55 -1.29 9.73
C ARG A 223 -15.25 -2.65 9.79
N GLU A 224 -16.36 -2.75 10.49
CA GLU A 224 -17.14 -3.98 10.63
C GLU A 224 -17.62 -4.54 9.28
N THR A 225 -17.96 -3.65 8.35
CA THR A 225 -18.32 -4.02 6.97
C THR A 225 -17.10 -4.24 6.07
N GLY A 226 -15.87 -4.08 6.56
CA GLY A 226 -14.65 -4.23 5.78
C GLY A 226 -14.44 -3.16 4.71
N VAL A 227 -15.22 -2.08 4.71
CA VAL A 227 -15.04 -0.94 3.79
C VAL A 227 -13.80 -0.15 4.14
N LEU A 228 -13.50 0.02 5.44
CA LEU A 228 -12.37 0.81 5.94
C LEU A 228 -11.37 -0.09 6.67
N ALA A 229 -10.13 -0.06 6.22
CA ALA A 229 -8.98 -0.63 6.90
C ALA A 229 -7.97 0.46 7.28
N PHE A 230 -7.03 0.14 8.17
CA PHE A 230 -5.93 1.03 8.52
C PHE A 230 -4.61 0.38 8.17
N GLU A 231 -3.76 1.13 7.50
CA GLU A 231 -2.42 0.68 7.11
C GLU A 231 -1.35 1.53 7.78
N VAL A 232 -0.24 0.87 8.11
CA VAL A 232 0.96 1.52 8.64
C VAL A 232 1.97 1.71 7.52
N GLU A 233 2.11 2.93 7.05
CA GLU A 233 3.17 3.29 6.12
C GLU A 233 4.47 3.50 6.86
N VAL A 234 5.46 2.71 6.51
CA VAL A 234 6.83 2.79 7.01
C VAL A 234 7.78 2.33 5.91
N ASP A 235 9.00 2.88 5.87
CA ASP A 235 9.98 2.49 4.87
C ASP A 235 10.49 1.05 5.13
N PRO A 236 10.31 0.10 4.20
CA PRO A 236 10.79 -1.26 4.32
C PRO A 236 12.31 -1.34 4.55
N ALA A 237 13.07 -0.38 4.05
CA ALA A 237 14.53 -0.34 4.24
C ALA A 237 14.93 -0.26 5.73
N LEU A 238 14.08 0.30 6.61
CA LEU A 238 14.28 0.32 8.06
C LEU A 238 14.24 -1.08 8.72
N PHE A 239 13.70 -2.07 7.99
CA PHE A 239 13.64 -3.47 8.40
C PHE A 239 14.61 -4.35 7.61
N GLY A 240 15.46 -3.73 6.77
CA GLY A 240 16.47 -4.41 5.98
C GLY A 240 16.01 -4.90 4.62
N PHE A 241 14.78 -4.60 4.20
CA PHE A 241 14.30 -4.89 2.85
C PHE A 241 14.79 -3.80 1.89
N ARG A 242 15.62 -4.17 0.93
CA ARG A 242 16.28 -3.23 0.01
C ARG A 242 15.85 -3.38 -1.44
N ILE A 243 15.19 -4.50 -1.74
CA ILE A 243 14.70 -4.84 -3.07
C ILE A 243 13.19 -4.93 -3.00
N GLU A 244 12.51 -4.11 -3.78
CA GLU A 244 11.10 -4.23 -4.06
C GLU A 244 10.94 -4.59 -5.54
N SER A 245 10.31 -5.73 -5.80
CA SER A 245 10.02 -6.21 -7.14
C SER A 245 8.52 -6.26 -7.39
N LEU A 246 8.09 -5.64 -8.46
CA LEU A 246 6.77 -5.87 -9.02
C LEU A 246 6.80 -7.13 -9.87
N MET A 247 5.72 -7.90 -9.82
CA MET A 247 5.59 -9.14 -10.58
C MET A 247 4.25 -9.19 -11.28
N TRP A 248 4.29 -9.56 -12.55
CA TRP A 248 3.12 -9.87 -13.37
C TRP A 248 3.18 -11.37 -13.72
N LEU A 249 2.17 -12.12 -13.27
CA LEU A 249 2.14 -13.57 -13.41
C LEU A 249 1.04 -13.98 -14.40
N GLU A 250 1.43 -14.71 -15.43
CA GLU A 250 0.48 -15.45 -16.25
C GLU A 250 0.22 -16.80 -15.57
N VAL A 251 -1.02 -17.07 -15.27
CA VAL A 251 -1.44 -18.27 -14.52
C VAL A 251 -2.54 -18.98 -15.26
N ALA A 252 -2.40 -20.30 -15.42
CA ALA A 252 -3.45 -21.11 -16.01
C ALA A 252 -4.77 -20.99 -15.22
N PRO A 253 -5.94 -20.82 -15.85
CA PRO A 253 -7.19 -20.59 -15.12
C PRO A 253 -7.49 -21.60 -14.02
N ALA A 254 -7.19 -22.87 -14.25
CA ALA A 254 -7.39 -23.93 -13.24
C ALA A 254 -6.48 -23.81 -12.00
N ALA A 255 -5.36 -23.08 -12.11
CA ALA A 255 -4.40 -22.89 -11.04
C ALA A 255 -4.57 -21.55 -10.29
N LEU A 256 -5.47 -20.66 -10.72
CA LEU A 256 -5.65 -19.34 -10.10
C LEU A 256 -5.92 -19.42 -8.59
N GLY A 257 -6.82 -20.31 -8.16
CA GLY A 257 -7.15 -20.49 -6.75
C GLY A 257 -5.94 -20.96 -5.94
N PRO A 258 -5.33 -22.11 -6.26
CA PRO A 258 -4.14 -22.60 -5.57
C PRO A 258 -2.97 -21.62 -5.55
N VAL A 259 -2.67 -20.97 -6.68
CA VAL A 259 -1.57 -19.99 -6.76
C VAL A 259 -1.82 -18.77 -5.87
N THR A 260 -3.03 -18.20 -5.90
CA THR A 260 -3.37 -17.04 -5.07
C THR A 260 -3.37 -17.38 -3.58
N GLU A 261 -3.85 -18.57 -3.21
CA GLU A 261 -3.80 -19.05 -1.83
C GLU A 261 -2.35 -19.23 -1.35
N ALA A 262 -1.47 -19.79 -2.18
CA ALA A 262 -0.04 -19.91 -1.86
C ALA A 262 0.62 -18.54 -1.69
N LEU A 263 0.41 -17.62 -2.65
CA LEU A 263 0.96 -16.26 -2.59
C LEU A 263 0.52 -15.50 -1.32
N SER A 264 -0.69 -15.73 -0.82
CA SER A 264 -1.16 -15.10 0.41
C SER A 264 -0.39 -15.53 1.67
N ARG A 265 0.31 -16.68 1.61
CA ARG A 265 1.11 -17.21 2.72
C ARG A 265 2.60 -16.91 2.59
N HIS A 266 3.08 -16.49 1.41
CA HIS A 266 4.49 -16.20 1.20
C HIS A 266 4.90 -14.94 1.97
N SER A 267 5.86 -15.04 2.86
CA SER A 267 6.31 -13.94 3.71
C SER A 267 6.94 -12.80 2.92
N SER A 268 7.49 -13.06 1.74
CA SER A 268 8.08 -12.07 0.86
C SER A 268 7.02 -11.26 0.08
N VAL A 269 5.76 -11.75 -0.02
CA VAL A 269 4.69 -11.09 -0.75
C VAL A 269 4.10 -9.97 0.09
N ALA A 270 4.38 -8.73 -0.29
CA ALA A 270 3.86 -7.54 0.38
C ALA A 270 2.44 -7.19 -0.08
N PHE A 271 2.11 -7.51 -1.33
CA PHE A 271 0.78 -7.36 -1.92
C PHE A 271 0.60 -8.37 -3.06
N ALA A 272 -0.58 -8.90 -3.22
CA ALA A 272 -0.97 -9.65 -4.42
C ALA A 272 -2.46 -9.46 -4.71
N ALA A 273 -2.81 -9.47 -5.98
CA ALA A 273 -4.19 -9.34 -6.44
C ALA A 273 -4.44 -10.10 -7.74
N LEU A 274 -5.65 -10.64 -7.88
CA LEU A 274 -6.18 -11.04 -9.19
C LEU A 274 -6.48 -9.79 -10.01
N THR A 275 -6.10 -9.82 -11.28
CA THR A 275 -6.25 -8.70 -12.21
C THR A 275 -6.83 -9.15 -13.54
N THR A 276 -7.41 -8.22 -14.29
CA THR A 276 -7.74 -8.42 -15.71
C THR A 276 -6.47 -8.33 -16.58
N GLY A 277 -6.57 -8.72 -17.82
CA GLY A 277 -5.49 -8.60 -18.81
C GLY A 277 -4.67 -9.90 -18.95
N PRO A 278 -3.51 -9.83 -19.62
CA PRO A 278 -2.70 -11.01 -19.91
C PRO A 278 -2.11 -11.64 -18.65
N SER A 279 -1.75 -10.81 -17.67
CA SER A 279 -1.25 -11.28 -16.37
C SER A 279 -2.41 -11.36 -15.38
N ALA A 280 -2.81 -12.58 -15.04
CA ALA A 280 -3.95 -12.83 -14.16
C ALA A 280 -3.69 -12.46 -12.70
N VAL A 281 -2.41 -12.32 -12.31
CA VAL A 281 -2.00 -11.92 -10.97
C VAL A 281 -0.94 -10.82 -11.04
N PHE A 282 -1.16 -9.75 -10.29
CA PHE A 282 -0.14 -8.76 -9.97
C PHE A 282 0.32 -8.93 -8.53
N ALA A 283 1.62 -8.88 -8.28
CA ALA A 283 2.17 -8.97 -6.93
C ALA A 283 3.35 -7.99 -6.71
N ILE A 284 3.57 -7.67 -5.43
CA ILE A 284 4.71 -6.88 -4.95
C ILE A 284 5.46 -7.75 -3.96
N VAL A 285 6.74 -7.95 -4.22
CA VAL A 285 7.64 -8.75 -3.38
C VAL A 285 8.73 -7.88 -2.80
N GLU A 286 8.98 -8.05 -1.53
CA GLU A 286 10.01 -7.33 -0.77
C GLU A 286 11.09 -8.31 -0.33
N CYS A 287 12.33 -8.05 -0.75
CA CYS A 287 13.49 -8.89 -0.45
C CYS A 287 14.62 -8.09 0.19
N ARG A 288 15.49 -8.79 0.94
CA ARG A 288 16.65 -8.15 1.59
C ARG A 288 17.79 -7.87 0.62
N SER A 289 17.91 -8.67 -0.45
CA SER A 289 18.96 -8.58 -1.46
C SER A 289 18.45 -9.12 -2.80
N ALA A 290 19.22 -8.92 -3.86
CA ALA A 290 18.95 -9.52 -5.17
C ALA A 290 19.04 -11.06 -5.12
N ASP A 291 19.95 -11.61 -4.32
CA ASP A 291 20.08 -13.06 -4.15
C ASP A 291 18.82 -13.63 -3.48
N ALA A 292 18.26 -12.94 -2.47
CA ALA A 292 17.02 -13.35 -1.83
C ALA A 292 15.82 -13.28 -2.81
N LEU A 293 15.81 -12.32 -3.73
CA LEU A 293 14.80 -12.29 -4.80
C LEU A 293 15.00 -13.46 -5.77
N CYS A 294 16.24 -13.75 -6.17
CA CYS A 294 16.57 -14.89 -7.03
C CYS A 294 16.13 -16.20 -6.38
N GLU A 295 16.44 -16.41 -5.10
CA GLU A 295 16.02 -17.57 -4.33
C GLU A 295 14.48 -17.69 -4.30
N TYR A 296 13.78 -16.61 -3.98
CA TYR A 296 12.32 -16.58 -3.98
C TYR A 296 11.72 -17.00 -5.33
N LEU A 297 12.25 -16.45 -6.43
CA LEU A 297 11.76 -16.76 -7.78
C LEU A 297 12.04 -18.22 -8.18
N SER A 298 13.24 -18.74 -7.84
CA SER A 298 13.68 -20.07 -8.27
C SER A 298 13.22 -21.22 -7.36
N THR A 299 12.74 -20.93 -6.15
CA THR A 299 12.29 -21.94 -5.20
C THR A 299 10.81 -21.80 -4.86
N GLU A 300 10.43 -20.76 -4.11
CA GLU A 300 9.04 -20.61 -3.63
C GLU A 300 8.08 -20.39 -4.79
N LEU A 301 8.38 -19.46 -5.69
CA LEU A 301 7.51 -19.15 -6.81
C LEU A 301 7.52 -20.25 -7.88
N ALA A 302 8.71 -20.77 -8.22
CA ALA A 302 8.87 -21.87 -9.18
C ALA A 302 8.20 -23.18 -8.72
N GLY A 303 8.01 -23.35 -7.42
CA GLY A 303 7.27 -24.48 -6.84
C GLY A 303 5.75 -24.40 -7.04
N LEU A 304 5.20 -23.31 -7.55
CA LEU A 304 3.76 -23.14 -7.76
C LEU A 304 3.35 -23.61 -9.16
N PRO A 305 2.65 -24.76 -9.27
CA PRO A 305 2.21 -25.25 -10.57
C PRO A 305 1.17 -24.34 -11.21
N GLY A 306 1.25 -24.17 -12.53
CA GLY A 306 0.30 -23.40 -13.31
C GLY A 306 0.70 -21.95 -13.56
N ILE A 307 1.80 -21.46 -13.01
CA ILE A 307 2.44 -20.23 -13.47
C ILE A 307 3.16 -20.53 -14.77
N THR A 308 2.79 -19.84 -15.85
CA THR A 308 3.34 -20.07 -17.19
C THR A 308 4.38 -19.03 -17.58
N ARG A 309 4.27 -17.83 -17.01
CA ARG A 309 5.21 -16.74 -17.23
C ARG A 309 5.29 -15.83 -16.02
N VAL A 310 6.47 -15.36 -15.75
CA VAL A 310 6.75 -14.35 -14.72
C VAL A 310 7.51 -13.20 -15.36
N GLU A 311 6.95 -12.01 -15.24
CA GLU A 311 7.67 -10.77 -15.56
C GLU A 311 7.95 -10.03 -14.26
N THR A 312 9.17 -9.50 -14.11
CA THR A 312 9.59 -8.78 -12.91
C THR A 312 10.19 -7.42 -13.26
N ALA A 313 9.93 -6.43 -12.44
CA ALA A 313 10.58 -5.13 -12.54
C ALA A 313 10.89 -4.59 -11.13
N LEU A 314 12.10 -4.06 -10.97
CA LEU A 314 12.50 -3.46 -9.69
C LEU A 314 11.98 -2.02 -9.61
N THR A 315 11.50 -1.64 -8.44
CA THR A 315 11.16 -0.24 -8.19
C THR A 315 12.42 0.54 -7.81
N GLN A 316 12.52 1.76 -8.31
CA GLN A 316 13.63 2.64 -7.93
C GLN A 316 13.37 3.28 -6.56
N ARG A 317 12.23 3.90 -6.42
CA ARG A 317 11.70 4.48 -5.18
C ARG A 317 10.20 4.73 -5.34
N ARG A 318 9.46 4.71 -4.25
CA ARG A 318 8.05 5.13 -4.30
C ARG A 318 7.92 6.64 -4.18
N THR A 319 7.27 7.25 -5.16
CA THR A 319 6.91 8.68 -5.13
C THR A 319 5.71 8.89 -4.21
N LYS A 320 4.76 7.95 -4.19
CA LYS A 320 3.57 7.98 -3.34
C LYS A 320 3.24 6.55 -2.86
N ARG A 321 2.75 6.43 -1.64
CA ARG A 321 2.21 5.18 -1.08
C ARG A 321 0.67 5.19 -1.08
N ALA A 322 0.05 4.53 -0.13
CA ALA A 322 -1.41 4.42 -0.03
C ALA A 322 -2.11 5.77 0.26
N GLY A 323 -1.55 6.57 1.15
CA GLY A 323 -2.11 7.86 1.52
C GLY A 323 -1.76 9.00 0.57
N PRO A 324 -2.37 10.19 0.74
CA PRO A 324 -2.05 11.36 -0.05
C PRO A 324 -0.60 11.82 0.18
N LEU A 325 -0.02 12.50 -0.81
CA LEU A 325 1.29 13.10 -0.69
C LEU A 325 1.21 14.32 0.24
N LEU A 326 1.68 14.18 1.48
CA LEU A 326 1.66 15.26 2.47
C LEU A 326 2.97 16.05 2.53
N MET A 327 4.05 15.54 1.89
CA MET A 327 5.38 16.12 1.94
C MET A 327 6.13 15.91 0.61
N PRO A 328 7.11 16.77 0.26
CA PRO A 328 8.03 16.47 -0.82
C PRO A 328 8.68 15.11 -0.55
N ALA A 329 8.78 14.29 -1.58
CA ALA A 329 9.19 12.89 -1.53
C ALA A 329 10.27 12.63 -0.47
N MET A 330 9.99 11.79 0.53
CA MET A 330 10.99 11.36 1.50
C MET A 330 12.12 10.67 0.74
N GLY A 331 13.32 11.26 0.80
CA GLY A 331 14.55 10.60 0.36
C GLY A 331 14.99 10.85 -1.08
N ALA A 332 15.07 12.10 -1.52
CA ALA A 332 16.08 12.41 -2.53
C ALA A 332 17.46 12.22 -1.87
N ARG A 333 18.02 10.99 -1.94
CA ARG A 333 19.48 10.88 -1.82
C ARG A 333 20.06 11.74 -2.94
N PRO A 334 21.02 12.66 -2.67
CA PRO A 334 21.80 13.26 -3.73
C PRO A 334 22.42 12.10 -4.50
N GLY A 335 22.17 12.04 -5.80
CA GLY A 335 22.88 11.11 -6.68
C GLY A 335 24.39 11.28 -6.45
N PRO A 336 25.21 10.24 -6.70
CA PRO A 336 26.65 10.39 -6.66
C PRO A 336 27.00 11.58 -7.56
N GLY A 337 27.68 12.58 -6.98
CA GLY A 337 28.16 13.74 -7.70
C GLY A 337 28.96 13.29 -8.93
N PRO A 338 29.01 14.09 -9.98
CA PRO A 338 29.76 13.74 -11.20
C PRO A 338 31.18 13.36 -10.81
N SER A 339 31.54 12.11 -11.08
CA SER A 339 32.93 11.63 -10.98
C SER A 339 33.77 12.57 -11.82
N GLY A 340 34.67 13.30 -11.17
CA GLY A 340 35.64 14.14 -11.85
C GLY A 340 36.48 13.31 -12.86
N PRO A 341 37.07 13.96 -13.89
CA PRO A 341 37.75 13.25 -14.94
C PRO A 341 38.92 12.47 -14.35
N VAL A 342 38.97 11.17 -14.67
CA VAL A 342 40.13 10.33 -14.44
C VAL A 342 41.27 10.92 -15.31
N ALA A 343 42.28 11.52 -14.67
CA ALA A 343 43.50 11.92 -15.34
C ALA A 343 44.22 10.67 -15.88
N GLN A 344 44.66 10.78 -17.12
CA GLN A 344 45.50 9.80 -17.82
C GLN A 344 46.84 9.58 -17.14
#